data_43b5476fbe398c9858ac9b30395c94d9
#
_entry.id   43b5476fbe398c9858ac9b30395c94d9
#
_cell.length_a   1.000
_cell.length_b   1.000
_cell.length_c   1.000
_cell.angle_alpha   90.00
_cell.angle_beta   90.00
_cell.angle_gamma   90.00
#
_symmetry.space_group_name_H-M   'P 1'
#
loop_
_entity.id
_entity.type
_entity.pdbx_description
1 polymer ?
#
loop_
_entity_poly.entity_id
_entity_poly.type
_entity_poly.pdbx_seq_one_letter_code
_entity_poly.pdbx_strand_id
1 'polypeptide(L)'
;MKMKLEQVRIKNFRCYREEFVVNLDALTCLIARNDAGKSSVLEAIDAFFNLEKLDAEDRSIGLANSVPVEVTCVFGDVQPHLVIDTDATIQPLNEHLLNQDGRLEVTKRFSGATPKCEEIYVHALHPTTNKFNDLFSLSIAQLKARAREININLATVDLTVKSSIRHAIWNSVDDVMLEKRPTLLEIKGTIWKALQNSLPLYQLFKADRPSSDQDAEAQDPLKFAIREALAGQQDGLDKIGDIVKKQVEEVTRATIEKIREMDPNLASELNPVFSAVNWSKVFSVSLTGVDKVPLNKRGSGVRRLFLINFFRAKAEQLSNARGAPDIILAIEEPETSQHPNNQLLLLEALQELSESPSTQVLVTTHNPLFARKINQSQLRFIEVGDGRERSVSANDERSNGRICDALGILPNHNVTIFVGVEGPNDIEFLNRISKMLSLVEADIPNLVAEEQSGRLVYIPMGGSTLELWSNRLEGLAIPEVHIMDRDVPPPGRAAYQDAADRVNARANGAVAFTTGCREMENFLHIDAIRAVFGYAPAVIVPFDDVPKLVAELVHNAGSPNPWALIDDEKRKKKISQAKRRLNREVADCMSAAMLTAMDPADEVRGWLRRIGQHIPKL
;
A
#
# COMPACT_ATOMS: atom_id res chain seq x y z
N MET A 1 17.02 -4.90 -16.27
CA MET A 1 16.08 -4.29 -15.32
C MET A 1 15.14 -3.43 -16.14
N LYS A 2 13.88 -3.40 -15.81
CA LYS A 2 12.82 -2.71 -16.57
C LYS A 2 12.32 -1.53 -15.76
N MET A 3 11.91 -0.44 -16.42
CA MET A 3 11.51 0.83 -15.80
C MET A 3 10.33 0.63 -14.84
N LYS A 4 10.43 1.15 -13.61
CA LYS A 4 9.41 1.05 -12.57
C LYS A 4 8.95 2.42 -12.12
N LEU A 5 7.66 2.58 -11.90
CA LEU A 5 7.07 3.76 -11.26
C LEU A 5 7.26 3.65 -9.74
N GLU A 6 8.17 4.44 -9.17
CA GLU A 6 8.53 4.36 -7.75
C GLU A 6 7.77 5.36 -6.87
N GLN A 7 7.37 6.51 -7.44
CA GLN A 7 6.66 7.52 -6.68
C GLN A 7 5.70 8.31 -7.57
N VAL A 8 4.57 8.70 -7.00
CA VAL A 8 3.62 9.63 -7.62
C VAL A 8 3.39 10.81 -6.67
N ARG A 9 3.39 12.04 -7.23
CA ARG A 9 3.00 13.26 -6.52
C ARG A 9 1.83 13.88 -7.25
N ILE A 10 0.81 14.26 -6.50
CA ILE A 10 -0.46 14.78 -7.01
C ILE A 10 -0.75 16.10 -6.33
N LYS A 11 -1.06 17.13 -7.10
CA LYS A 11 -1.42 18.44 -6.58
C LYS A 11 -2.56 19.06 -7.37
N ASN A 12 -3.47 19.71 -6.66
CA ASN A 12 -4.65 20.38 -7.21
C ASN A 12 -5.62 19.46 -7.99
N PHE A 13 -5.58 18.15 -7.72
CA PHE A 13 -6.44 17.15 -8.35
C PHE A 13 -7.51 16.65 -7.39
N ARG A 14 -8.77 16.90 -7.69
CA ARG A 14 -9.94 16.50 -6.88
C ARG A 14 -9.77 16.84 -5.40
N CYS A 15 -9.60 15.82 -4.56
CA CYS A 15 -9.44 15.98 -3.12
C CYS A 15 -8.00 16.33 -2.69
N TYR A 16 -7.02 16.25 -3.58
CA TYR A 16 -5.61 16.54 -3.32
C TYR A 16 -5.26 17.98 -3.70
N ARG A 17 -5.58 18.92 -2.79
CA ARG A 17 -5.29 20.34 -3.00
C ARG A 17 -3.82 20.67 -2.79
N GLU A 18 -3.25 20.16 -1.70
CA GLU A 18 -1.82 20.23 -1.44
C GLU A 18 -1.09 19.04 -2.09
N GLU A 19 0.23 19.11 -2.14
CA GLU A 19 1.03 18.03 -2.70
C GLU A 19 0.88 16.76 -1.86
N PHE A 20 0.41 15.70 -2.51
CA PHE A 20 0.23 14.39 -1.93
C PHE A 20 1.19 13.40 -2.59
N VAL A 21 2.00 12.72 -1.79
CA VAL A 21 3.09 11.84 -2.25
C VAL A 21 2.80 10.40 -1.87
N VAL A 22 2.90 9.50 -2.84
CA VAL A 22 2.75 8.04 -2.65
C VAL A 22 3.97 7.33 -3.23
N ASN A 23 4.65 6.53 -2.41
CA ASN A 23 5.69 5.61 -2.85
C ASN A 23 5.07 4.28 -3.27
N LEU A 24 5.54 3.73 -4.37
CA LEU A 24 4.98 2.55 -5.02
C LEU A 24 6.04 1.44 -5.11
N ASP A 25 5.60 0.21 -4.88
CA ASP A 25 6.37 -1.03 -5.00
C ASP A 25 5.85 -1.90 -6.16
N ALA A 26 6.40 -3.10 -6.31
CA ALA A 26 5.91 -4.08 -7.30
C ALA A 26 4.42 -4.41 -7.10
N LEU A 27 3.99 -4.57 -5.86
CA LEU A 27 2.59 -4.58 -5.46
C LEU A 27 2.37 -3.46 -4.46
N THR A 28 1.41 -2.58 -4.73
CA THR A 28 0.99 -1.52 -3.80
C THR A 28 -0.50 -1.57 -3.59
N CYS A 29 -0.92 -1.66 -2.34
CA CYS A 29 -2.31 -1.64 -1.96
C CYS A 29 -2.65 -0.35 -1.19
N LEU A 30 -3.49 0.49 -1.79
CA LEU A 30 -4.00 1.72 -1.18
C LEU A 30 -5.23 1.39 -0.33
N ILE A 31 -5.13 1.67 0.96
CA ILE A 31 -6.21 1.42 1.92
C ILE A 31 -6.67 2.75 2.51
N ALA A 32 -7.96 2.93 2.64
CA ALA A 32 -8.55 4.05 3.35
C ALA A 32 -10.05 3.83 3.56
N ARG A 33 -10.67 4.68 4.36
CA ARG A 33 -12.13 4.81 4.41
C ARG A 33 -12.69 5.23 3.04
N ASN A 34 -13.99 5.04 2.83
CA ASN A 34 -14.67 5.55 1.64
C ASN A 34 -14.46 7.07 1.53
N ASP A 35 -14.37 7.57 0.30
CA ASP A 35 -14.16 9.00 -0.03
C ASP A 35 -12.82 9.61 0.44
N ALA A 36 -11.88 8.81 0.90
CA ALA A 36 -10.56 9.31 1.29
C ALA A 36 -9.66 9.68 0.10
N GLY A 37 -10.02 9.27 -1.13
CA GLY A 37 -9.29 9.63 -2.34
C GLY A 37 -8.51 8.48 -3.01
N LYS A 38 -8.69 7.22 -2.59
CA LYS A 38 -8.01 6.04 -3.19
C LYS A 38 -8.12 6.02 -4.71
N SER A 39 -9.34 6.10 -5.24
CA SER A 39 -9.62 6.10 -6.69
C SER A 39 -8.97 7.28 -7.39
N SER A 40 -8.95 8.45 -6.74
CA SER A 40 -8.33 9.66 -7.30
C SER A 40 -6.82 9.51 -7.50
N VAL A 41 -6.12 8.69 -6.70
CA VAL A 41 -4.70 8.38 -6.95
C VAL A 41 -4.54 7.60 -8.25
N LEU A 42 -5.32 6.53 -8.44
CA LEU A 42 -5.24 5.71 -9.65
C LEU A 42 -5.64 6.52 -10.90
N GLU A 43 -6.65 7.37 -10.78
CA GLU A 43 -7.10 8.22 -11.89
C GLU A 43 -6.13 9.37 -12.20
N ALA A 44 -5.41 9.90 -11.22
CA ALA A 44 -4.32 10.85 -11.47
C ALA A 44 -3.17 10.20 -12.24
N ILE A 45 -2.84 8.95 -11.93
CA ILE A 45 -1.86 8.17 -12.70
C ILE A 45 -2.38 7.92 -14.12
N ASP A 46 -3.66 7.57 -14.27
CA ASP A 46 -4.29 7.42 -15.60
C ASP A 46 -4.22 8.71 -16.43
N ALA A 47 -4.47 9.85 -15.77
CA ALA A 47 -4.33 11.16 -16.40
C ALA A 47 -2.90 11.41 -16.89
N PHE A 48 -1.89 11.02 -16.12
CA PHE A 48 -0.50 11.15 -16.54
C PHE A 48 -0.18 10.29 -17.77
N PHE A 49 -0.61 9.03 -17.79
CA PHE A 49 -0.24 8.11 -18.88
C PHE A 49 -1.11 8.26 -20.13
N ASN A 50 -2.43 8.39 -19.95
CA ASN A 50 -3.41 8.14 -21.01
C ASN A 50 -4.21 9.37 -21.42
N LEU A 51 -4.25 10.46 -20.61
CA LEU A 51 -5.11 11.59 -20.89
C LEU A 51 -4.31 12.83 -21.32
N GLU A 52 -4.87 13.55 -22.29
CA GLU A 52 -4.40 14.89 -22.68
C GLU A 52 -5.28 16.00 -22.08
N LYS A 53 -6.46 15.63 -21.58
CA LYS A 53 -7.47 16.55 -21.08
C LYS A 53 -8.20 15.92 -19.89
N LEU A 54 -8.45 16.72 -18.87
CA LEU A 54 -9.22 16.35 -17.68
C LEU A 54 -10.61 17.00 -17.74
N ASP A 55 -11.53 16.48 -16.94
CA ASP A 55 -12.80 17.16 -16.70
C ASP A 55 -12.61 18.39 -15.80
N ALA A 56 -13.49 19.38 -15.91
CA ALA A 56 -13.38 20.61 -15.11
C ALA A 56 -13.46 20.30 -13.59
N GLU A 57 -14.19 19.24 -13.22
CA GLU A 57 -14.40 18.77 -11.85
C GLU A 57 -13.17 18.02 -11.28
N ASP A 58 -12.21 17.66 -12.12
CA ASP A 58 -10.97 17.03 -11.66
C ASP A 58 -10.02 18.04 -10.98
N ARG A 59 -10.24 19.35 -11.17
CA ARG A 59 -9.52 20.36 -10.39
C ARG A 59 -10.08 20.46 -8.99
N SER A 60 -9.21 20.63 -7.98
CA SER A 60 -9.62 20.82 -6.60
C SER A 60 -10.55 22.02 -6.44
N ILE A 61 -11.62 21.85 -5.69
CA ILE A 61 -12.69 22.85 -5.50
C ILE A 61 -12.11 24.16 -4.94
N GLY A 62 -12.56 25.29 -5.49
CA GLY A 62 -12.18 26.63 -5.04
C GLY A 62 -10.86 27.15 -5.59
N LEU A 63 -10.22 26.45 -6.53
CA LEU A 63 -9.04 26.94 -7.23
C LEU A 63 -9.42 27.68 -8.52
N ALA A 64 -8.68 28.76 -8.83
CA ALA A 64 -8.84 29.48 -10.09
C ALA A 64 -8.42 28.60 -11.28
N ASN A 65 -9.01 28.88 -12.46
CA ASN A 65 -8.69 28.17 -13.71
C ASN A 65 -7.22 28.31 -14.16
N SER A 66 -6.52 29.32 -13.67
CA SER A 66 -5.09 29.54 -13.90
C SER A 66 -4.18 28.68 -13.05
N VAL A 67 -4.69 28.04 -11.98
CA VAL A 67 -3.89 27.15 -11.14
C VAL A 67 -3.86 25.77 -11.79
N PRO A 68 -2.68 25.25 -12.17
CA PRO A 68 -2.60 23.97 -12.84
C PRO A 68 -2.89 22.79 -11.89
N VAL A 69 -3.45 21.74 -12.45
CA VAL A 69 -3.40 20.39 -11.87
C VAL A 69 -2.05 19.79 -12.23
N GLU A 70 -1.31 19.30 -11.25
CA GLU A 70 0.02 18.72 -11.45
C GLU A 70 0.03 17.24 -11.06
N VAL A 71 0.55 16.40 -11.96
CA VAL A 71 0.82 14.98 -11.67
C VAL A 71 2.26 14.69 -12.04
N THR A 72 3.03 14.31 -11.05
CA THR A 72 4.44 13.95 -11.20
C THR A 72 4.63 12.45 -10.98
N CYS A 73 5.29 11.80 -11.93
CA CYS A 73 5.69 10.40 -11.84
C CYS A 73 7.20 10.28 -11.81
N VAL A 74 7.72 9.50 -10.86
CA VAL A 74 9.15 9.25 -10.67
C VAL A 74 9.43 7.79 -11.01
N PHE A 75 10.29 7.57 -11.99
CA PHE A 75 10.64 6.24 -12.49
C PHE A 75 12.07 5.87 -12.11
N GLY A 76 12.22 4.69 -11.52
CA GLY A 76 13.49 4.03 -11.28
C GLY A 76 13.86 3.03 -12.39
N ASP A 77 15.01 2.38 -12.24
CA ASP A 77 15.53 1.37 -13.17
C ASP A 77 15.54 1.85 -14.65
N VAL A 78 15.81 3.14 -14.86
CA VAL A 78 15.80 3.75 -16.19
C VAL A 78 16.85 3.11 -17.10
N GLN A 79 16.41 2.56 -18.25
CA GLN A 79 17.33 1.92 -19.19
C GLN A 79 18.33 2.94 -19.74
N PRO A 80 19.63 2.56 -19.86
CA PRO A 80 20.65 3.46 -20.42
C PRO A 80 20.38 3.81 -21.89
N HIS A 81 19.64 2.98 -22.61
CA HIS A 81 19.33 3.16 -24.02
C HIS A 81 17.81 3.08 -24.23
N LEU A 82 17.17 4.22 -24.38
CA LEU A 82 15.81 4.31 -24.89
C LEU A 82 15.88 4.48 -26.41
N VAL A 83 15.52 3.42 -27.14
CA VAL A 83 15.43 3.49 -28.62
C VAL A 83 14.14 4.22 -28.97
N ILE A 84 14.29 5.36 -29.59
CA ILE A 84 13.19 6.20 -29.99
C ILE A 84 13.40 6.55 -31.43
N ASP A 85 12.54 6.03 -32.25
CA ASP A 85 12.49 6.29 -33.69
C ASP A 85 13.89 6.22 -34.39
N THR A 86 13.92 5.79 -35.63
CA THR A 86 15.14 5.59 -36.42
C THR A 86 16.09 6.79 -36.51
N ASP A 87 15.61 7.98 -36.13
CA ASP A 87 16.36 9.25 -36.22
C ASP A 87 16.79 9.84 -34.86
N ALA A 88 16.39 9.29 -33.71
CA ALA A 88 16.75 9.86 -32.41
C ALA A 88 16.71 8.87 -31.24
N THR A 89 17.80 8.16 -31.01
CA THR A 89 18.00 7.45 -29.73
C THR A 89 18.30 8.49 -28.64
N ILE A 90 17.41 8.65 -27.67
CA ILE A 90 17.67 9.45 -26.47
C ILE A 90 18.18 8.53 -25.38
N GLN A 91 19.29 8.92 -24.77
CA GLN A 91 19.83 8.27 -23.58
C GLN A 91 19.61 9.23 -22.41
N PRO A 92 18.62 8.98 -21.52
CA PRO A 92 18.28 9.91 -20.46
C PRO A 92 19.47 10.31 -19.58
N LEU A 93 20.38 9.40 -19.33
CA LEU A 93 21.61 9.67 -18.60
C LEU A 93 22.51 10.66 -19.36
N ASN A 94 22.77 10.41 -20.64
CA ASN A 94 23.67 11.22 -21.45
C ASN A 94 23.04 12.57 -21.87
N GLU A 95 21.72 12.67 -21.83
CA GLU A 95 20.96 13.89 -22.07
C GLU A 95 20.73 14.69 -20.78
N HIS A 96 21.30 14.28 -19.66
CA HIS A 96 21.13 14.92 -18.36
C HIS A 96 19.65 15.14 -17.98
N LEU A 97 18.82 14.10 -18.19
CA LEU A 97 17.40 14.12 -17.88
C LEU A 97 17.05 13.40 -16.56
N LEU A 98 18.03 12.82 -15.90
CA LEU A 98 17.82 12.17 -14.60
C LEU A 98 18.02 13.16 -13.45
N ASN A 99 17.24 12.99 -12.37
CA ASN A 99 17.43 13.77 -11.16
C ASN A 99 18.69 13.34 -10.40
N GLN A 100 18.95 13.96 -9.24
CA GLN A 100 20.13 13.68 -8.42
C GLN A 100 20.23 12.23 -7.92
N ASP A 101 19.09 11.52 -7.87
CA ASP A 101 19.01 10.12 -7.44
C ASP A 101 19.10 9.13 -8.62
N GLY A 102 19.36 9.62 -9.83
CA GLY A 102 19.43 8.81 -11.05
C GLY A 102 18.06 8.34 -11.56
N ARG A 103 16.97 8.99 -11.17
CA ARG A 103 15.60 8.68 -11.54
C ARG A 103 15.09 9.64 -12.61
N LEU A 104 14.19 9.14 -13.46
CA LEU A 104 13.45 9.98 -14.40
C LEU A 104 12.20 10.52 -13.70
N GLU A 105 12.16 11.83 -13.47
CA GLU A 105 11.07 12.51 -12.77
C GLU A 105 10.36 13.45 -13.73
N VAL A 106 9.10 13.12 -14.07
CA VAL A 106 8.31 13.83 -15.08
C VAL A 106 7.03 14.40 -14.46
N THR A 107 6.77 15.69 -14.71
CA THR A 107 5.55 16.38 -14.29
C THR A 107 4.72 16.79 -15.48
N LYS A 108 3.45 16.40 -15.53
CA LYS A 108 2.44 16.97 -16.43
C LYS A 108 1.63 18.03 -15.70
N ARG A 109 1.44 19.18 -16.36
CA ARG A 109 0.58 20.28 -15.90
C ARG A 109 -0.62 20.43 -16.81
N PHE A 110 -1.80 20.42 -16.19
CA PHE A 110 -3.06 20.60 -16.89
C PHE A 110 -3.66 21.94 -16.50
N SER A 111 -3.83 22.85 -17.46
CA SER A 111 -4.27 24.24 -17.27
C SER A 111 -5.54 24.56 -18.05
N GLY A 112 -6.18 25.69 -17.74
CA GLY A 112 -7.38 26.17 -18.42
C GLY A 112 -8.70 25.80 -17.76
N ALA A 113 -9.82 26.30 -18.24
CA ALA A 113 -11.16 26.07 -17.68
C ALA A 113 -11.55 24.58 -17.72
N THR A 114 -11.25 23.91 -18.83
CA THR A 114 -11.22 22.44 -18.92
C THR A 114 -9.75 22.07 -18.98
N PRO A 115 -9.18 21.50 -17.89
CA PRO A 115 -7.74 21.36 -17.77
C PRO A 115 -7.16 20.50 -18.90
N LYS A 116 -6.25 21.07 -19.69
CA LYS A 116 -5.56 20.41 -20.78
C LYS A 116 -4.07 20.35 -20.48
N CYS A 117 -3.41 19.26 -20.87
CA CYS A 117 -1.97 19.13 -20.73
C CYS A 117 -1.27 20.09 -21.70
N GLU A 118 -0.79 21.21 -21.18
CA GLU A 118 -0.10 22.24 -21.95
C GLU A 118 1.40 22.19 -21.77
N GLU A 119 1.85 21.76 -20.59
CA GLU A 119 3.24 21.79 -20.20
C GLU A 119 3.68 20.44 -19.62
N ILE A 120 4.86 19.98 -20.01
CA ILE A 120 5.49 18.77 -19.51
C ILE A 120 6.91 19.12 -19.07
N TYR A 121 7.25 18.80 -17.84
CA TYR A 121 8.55 19.09 -17.26
C TYR A 121 9.28 17.83 -16.84
N VAL A 122 10.60 17.86 -16.95
CA VAL A 122 11.51 16.89 -16.34
C VAL A 122 12.31 17.57 -15.25
N HIS A 123 12.29 17.01 -14.06
CA HIS A 123 13.15 17.44 -12.96
C HIS A 123 14.49 16.73 -13.09
N ALA A 124 15.50 17.45 -13.55
CA ALA A 124 16.77 16.86 -13.91
C ALA A 124 17.97 17.54 -13.23
N LEU A 125 19.02 16.77 -13.00
CA LEU A 125 20.34 17.33 -12.68
C LEU A 125 20.99 17.77 -14.00
N HIS A 126 20.71 19.02 -14.40
CA HIS A 126 21.04 19.54 -15.72
C HIS A 126 22.17 20.57 -15.70
N PRO A 127 23.01 20.64 -16.74
CA PRO A 127 24.03 21.68 -16.87
C PRO A 127 23.44 23.08 -16.82
N THR A 128 24.02 23.95 -16.00
CA THR A 128 23.59 25.36 -15.86
C THR A 128 24.59 26.33 -16.47
N THR A 129 25.76 25.85 -16.88
CA THR A 129 26.80 26.64 -17.52
C THR A 129 26.30 27.26 -18.82
N ASN A 130 26.58 28.54 -19.02
CA ASN A 130 26.21 29.25 -20.24
C ASN A 130 26.70 28.51 -21.49
N LYS A 131 25.91 28.48 -22.56
CA LYS A 131 26.10 27.74 -23.82
C LYS A 131 25.85 26.22 -23.74
N PHE A 132 25.69 25.65 -22.55
CA PHE A 132 25.43 24.22 -22.35
C PHE A 132 24.04 23.95 -21.75
N ASN A 133 23.37 24.96 -21.21
CA ASN A 133 22.10 24.85 -20.45
C ASN A 133 20.84 24.92 -21.33
N ASP A 134 20.93 25.41 -22.56
CA ASP A 134 19.77 25.68 -23.43
C ASP A 134 19.66 24.75 -24.65
N LEU A 135 20.48 23.71 -24.71
CA LEU A 135 20.64 22.87 -25.92
C LEU A 135 19.35 22.14 -26.33
N PHE A 136 18.43 21.87 -25.41
CA PHE A 136 17.14 21.26 -25.75
C PHE A 136 16.21 22.18 -26.58
N SER A 137 16.32 23.48 -26.39
CA SER A 137 15.51 24.46 -27.08
C SER A 137 15.98 24.75 -28.53
N LEU A 138 17.24 24.35 -28.86
CA LEU A 138 17.88 24.71 -30.13
C LEU A 138 17.43 23.81 -31.29
N SER A 139 17.33 24.44 -32.47
CA SER A 139 17.20 23.74 -33.76
C SER A 139 18.55 23.10 -34.15
N ILE A 140 18.53 22.14 -35.12
CA ILE A 140 19.75 21.52 -35.65
C ILE A 140 20.75 22.58 -36.15
N ALA A 141 20.26 23.59 -36.83
CA ALA A 141 21.11 24.67 -37.35
C ALA A 141 21.79 25.47 -36.23
N GLN A 142 21.05 25.76 -35.16
CA GLN A 142 21.56 26.46 -33.97
C GLN A 142 22.54 25.59 -33.17
N LEU A 143 22.26 24.28 -33.03
CA LEU A 143 23.19 23.34 -32.40
C LEU A 143 24.52 23.24 -33.13
N LYS A 144 24.48 23.17 -34.50
CA LYS A 144 25.68 23.22 -35.32
C LYS A 144 26.44 24.54 -35.19
N ALA A 145 25.73 25.65 -35.10
CA ALA A 145 26.35 26.97 -34.86
C ALA A 145 27.01 27.03 -33.49
N ARG A 146 26.33 26.54 -32.45
CA ARG A 146 26.85 26.46 -31.08
C ARG A 146 28.12 25.58 -31.00
N ALA A 147 28.10 24.42 -31.66
CA ALA A 147 29.26 23.51 -31.69
C ALA A 147 30.48 24.16 -32.36
N ARG A 148 30.27 24.96 -33.43
CA ARG A 148 31.33 25.73 -34.10
C ARG A 148 31.87 26.86 -33.20
N GLU A 149 30.95 27.55 -32.48
CA GLU A 149 31.29 28.64 -31.56
C GLU A 149 32.24 28.17 -30.44
N ILE A 150 32.07 26.93 -29.98
CA ILE A 150 32.93 26.33 -28.92
C ILE A 150 34.01 25.41 -29.50
N ASN A 151 34.27 25.50 -30.80
CA ASN A 151 35.36 24.81 -31.52
C ASN A 151 35.33 23.27 -31.42
N ILE A 152 34.15 22.64 -31.46
CA ILE A 152 34.03 21.20 -31.44
C ILE A 152 34.27 20.63 -32.86
N ASN A 153 35.03 19.53 -32.91
CA ASN A 153 35.19 18.75 -34.12
C ASN A 153 33.96 17.89 -34.35
N LEU A 154 33.21 18.24 -35.41
CA LEU A 154 31.99 17.55 -35.80
C LEU A 154 32.18 16.44 -36.83
N ALA A 155 33.43 16.09 -37.21
CA ALA A 155 33.71 15.15 -38.29
C ALA A 155 33.17 13.74 -38.05
N THR A 156 33.02 13.33 -36.77
CA THR A 156 32.53 12.02 -36.37
C THR A 156 31.12 12.05 -35.80
N VAL A 157 30.45 13.21 -35.87
CA VAL A 157 29.12 13.43 -35.28
C VAL A 157 28.06 13.36 -36.38
N ASP A 158 26.99 12.61 -36.10
CA ASP A 158 25.83 12.62 -36.97
C ASP A 158 25.10 13.96 -36.86
N LEU A 159 25.22 14.76 -37.92
CA LEU A 159 24.67 16.12 -37.99
C LEU A 159 23.18 16.14 -38.32
N THR A 160 22.54 15.01 -38.60
CA THR A 160 21.12 14.92 -38.86
C THR A 160 20.32 14.71 -37.58
N VAL A 161 20.97 14.21 -36.50
CA VAL A 161 20.37 13.85 -35.23
C VAL A 161 20.71 14.87 -34.14
N LYS A 162 19.70 15.51 -33.54
CA LYS A 162 19.88 16.52 -32.47
C LYS A 162 20.63 16.00 -31.26
N SER A 163 20.32 14.79 -30.78
CA SER A 163 20.97 14.17 -29.62
C SER A 163 22.47 13.97 -29.85
N SER A 164 22.87 13.53 -31.05
CA SER A 164 24.27 13.35 -31.41
C SER A 164 25.06 14.66 -31.29
N ILE A 165 24.47 15.76 -31.75
CA ILE A 165 25.13 17.07 -31.66
C ILE A 165 25.17 17.58 -30.22
N ARG A 166 24.09 17.41 -29.43
CA ARG A 166 24.08 17.78 -27.99
C ARG A 166 25.13 17.02 -27.22
N HIS A 167 25.22 15.68 -27.41
CA HIS A 167 26.25 14.87 -26.76
C HIS A 167 27.65 15.33 -27.09
N ALA A 168 27.93 15.66 -28.36
CA ALA A 168 29.21 16.19 -28.76
C ALA A 168 29.52 17.51 -28.04
N ILE A 169 28.51 18.36 -27.83
CA ILE A 169 28.66 19.63 -27.12
C ILE A 169 28.94 19.38 -25.62
N TRP A 170 28.16 18.57 -24.95
CA TRP A 170 28.36 18.29 -23.52
C TRP A 170 29.66 17.54 -23.24
N ASN A 171 30.03 16.57 -24.09
CA ASN A 171 31.26 15.78 -23.94
C ASN A 171 32.54 16.58 -24.32
N SER A 172 32.41 17.81 -24.80
CA SER A 172 33.57 18.65 -25.13
C SER A 172 34.24 19.28 -23.92
N VAL A 173 33.61 19.21 -22.76
CA VAL A 173 34.08 19.73 -21.48
C VAL A 173 33.96 18.69 -20.40
N ASP A 174 34.81 18.79 -19.37
CA ASP A 174 34.74 17.92 -18.21
C ASP A 174 33.44 18.17 -17.43
N ASP A 175 32.86 17.11 -16.86
CA ASP A 175 31.62 17.16 -16.07
C ASP A 175 31.62 18.22 -14.97
N VAL A 176 32.80 18.49 -14.35
CA VAL A 176 32.97 19.53 -13.33
C VAL A 176 32.70 20.93 -13.89
N MET A 177 33.01 21.17 -15.18
CA MET A 177 32.81 22.45 -15.84
C MET A 177 31.37 22.72 -16.24
N LEU A 178 30.53 21.71 -16.23
CA LEU A 178 29.10 21.82 -16.59
C LEU A 178 28.21 22.39 -15.48
N GLU A 179 28.70 22.46 -14.23
CA GLU A 179 27.96 22.97 -13.07
C GLU A 179 26.52 22.46 -13.02
N LYS A 180 26.32 21.16 -12.91
CA LYS A 180 24.98 20.56 -12.90
C LYS A 180 24.21 20.93 -11.65
N ARG A 181 22.97 21.40 -11.83
CA ARG A 181 22.04 21.72 -10.71
C ARG A 181 20.65 21.12 -10.95
N PRO A 182 19.88 20.84 -9.91
CA PRO A 182 18.48 20.47 -10.04
C PRO A 182 17.74 21.56 -10.83
N THR A 183 17.20 21.20 -11.96
CA THR A 183 16.55 22.14 -12.90
C THR A 183 15.24 21.54 -13.42
N LEU A 184 14.23 22.39 -13.55
CA LEU A 184 12.96 22.04 -14.17
C LEU A 184 13.03 22.35 -15.68
N LEU A 185 13.10 21.31 -16.50
CA LEU A 185 13.24 21.41 -17.95
C LEU A 185 11.88 21.20 -18.62
N GLU A 186 11.41 22.18 -19.34
CA GLU A 186 10.24 22.00 -20.21
C GLU A 186 10.62 21.17 -21.44
N ILE A 187 9.91 20.06 -21.67
CA ILE A 187 10.14 19.18 -22.82
C ILE A 187 8.93 19.17 -23.75
N LYS A 188 9.18 19.31 -25.05
CA LYS A 188 8.13 19.37 -26.09
C LYS A 188 8.41 18.41 -27.25
N GLY A 189 7.37 18.07 -27.99
CA GLY A 189 7.46 17.40 -29.27
C GLY A 189 8.13 16.03 -29.25
N THR A 190 9.18 15.88 -30.05
CA THR A 190 9.87 14.60 -30.27
C THR A 190 10.46 14.00 -28.98
N ILE A 191 10.98 14.85 -28.06
CA ILE A 191 11.59 14.37 -26.80
C ILE A 191 10.53 13.73 -25.92
N TRP A 192 9.36 14.38 -25.78
CA TRP A 192 8.26 13.80 -24.99
C TRP A 192 7.75 12.50 -25.59
N LYS A 193 7.46 12.48 -26.91
CA LYS A 193 7.05 11.24 -27.59
C LYS A 193 8.01 10.09 -27.32
N ALA A 194 9.22 10.44 -27.37
CA ALA A 194 10.33 9.58 -27.13
C ALA A 194 10.30 8.95 -25.75
N LEU A 195 10.26 9.77 -24.73
CA LEU A 195 10.13 9.30 -23.35
C LEU A 195 8.82 8.52 -23.15
N GLN A 196 7.72 9.01 -23.70
CA GLN A 196 6.40 8.39 -23.56
C GLN A 196 6.36 6.96 -24.12
N ASN A 197 7.00 6.71 -25.26
CA ASN A 197 7.07 5.36 -25.86
C ASN A 197 7.86 4.37 -25.01
N SER A 198 8.72 4.84 -24.12
CA SER A 198 9.54 4.02 -23.25
C SER A 198 8.94 3.83 -21.85
N LEU A 199 7.92 4.61 -21.50
CA LEU A 199 7.22 4.46 -20.24
C LEU A 199 6.44 3.13 -20.21
N PRO A 200 6.19 2.56 -19.02
CA PRO A 200 5.32 1.41 -18.88
C PRO A 200 3.92 1.67 -19.43
N LEU A 201 3.25 0.63 -19.87
CA LEU A 201 1.83 0.70 -20.22
C LEU A 201 1.00 0.76 -18.94
N TYR A 202 0.20 1.79 -18.76
CA TYR A 202 -0.72 1.92 -17.64
C TYR A 202 -2.13 1.51 -18.03
N GLN A 203 -2.76 0.63 -17.25
CA GLN A 203 -4.14 0.23 -17.42
C GLN A 203 -4.91 0.29 -16.10
N LEU A 204 -5.96 1.11 -16.07
CA LEU A 204 -6.89 1.21 -14.94
C LEU A 204 -8.13 0.37 -15.18
N PHE A 205 -8.44 -0.53 -14.24
CA PHE A 205 -9.65 -1.34 -14.17
C PHE A 205 -10.53 -0.82 -13.02
N LYS A 206 -11.68 -0.24 -13.36
CA LYS A 206 -12.64 0.33 -12.38
C LYS A 206 -13.72 -0.69 -12.04
N ALA A 207 -14.06 -0.81 -10.74
CA ALA A 207 -15.05 -1.76 -10.25
C ALA A 207 -16.51 -1.34 -10.52
N ASP A 208 -16.82 -0.06 -10.36
CA ASP A 208 -18.16 0.50 -10.47
C ASP A 208 -18.22 1.59 -11.54
N ARG A 209 -18.66 1.22 -12.74
CA ARG A 209 -19.24 2.20 -13.68
C ARG A 209 -20.71 1.88 -13.87
N PRO A 210 -21.62 2.88 -13.83
CA PRO A 210 -23.00 2.67 -14.21
C PRO A 210 -23.05 2.09 -15.63
N SER A 211 -23.82 1.02 -15.80
CA SER A 211 -23.96 0.29 -17.05
C SER A 211 -24.57 1.19 -18.14
N SER A 212 -23.74 1.89 -18.87
CA SER A 212 -24.12 2.44 -20.19
C SER A 212 -23.85 1.37 -21.26
N ASP A 213 -24.51 1.45 -22.40
CA ASP A 213 -24.44 0.47 -23.50
C ASP A 213 -23.02 0.20 -24.07
N GLN A 214 -21.99 0.83 -23.51
CA GLN A 214 -20.57 0.65 -23.82
C GLN A 214 -19.75 0.18 -22.60
N ASP A 215 -20.30 -0.73 -21.80
CA ASP A 215 -19.63 -1.23 -20.57
C ASP A 215 -18.17 -1.62 -20.80
N ALA A 216 -17.29 -0.76 -20.32
CA ALA A 216 -15.84 -0.90 -20.45
C ALA A 216 -15.29 -2.06 -19.62
N GLU A 217 -15.95 -2.44 -18.51
CA GLU A 217 -15.44 -3.37 -17.51
C GLU A 217 -15.09 -4.76 -18.06
N ALA A 218 -15.94 -5.32 -18.92
CA ALA A 218 -15.67 -6.61 -19.56
C ALA A 218 -14.84 -6.48 -20.84
N GLN A 219 -14.78 -5.27 -21.44
CA GLN A 219 -13.99 -5.00 -22.63
C GLN A 219 -12.59 -4.47 -22.31
N ASP A 220 -12.37 -3.92 -21.12
CA ASP A 220 -11.07 -3.35 -20.73
C ASP A 220 -9.93 -4.37 -20.77
N PRO A 221 -10.08 -5.63 -20.33
CA PRO A 221 -9.05 -6.64 -20.48
C PRO A 221 -8.70 -6.92 -21.94
N LEU A 222 -9.72 -6.98 -22.83
CA LEU A 222 -9.51 -7.23 -24.26
C LEU A 222 -8.90 -6.03 -24.96
N LYS A 223 -9.32 -4.82 -24.61
CA LYS A 223 -8.70 -3.57 -25.09
C LYS A 223 -7.26 -3.44 -24.63
N PHE A 224 -6.98 -3.86 -23.39
CA PHE A 224 -5.62 -3.90 -22.87
C PHE A 224 -4.75 -4.87 -23.69
N ALA A 225 -5.23 -6.09 -23.93
CA ALA A 225 -4.52 -7.07 -24.75
C ALA A 225 -4.26 -6.54 -26.18
N ILE A 226 -5.22 -5.80 -26.77
CA ILE A 226 -5.03 -5.14 -28.06
C ILE A 226 -3.93 -4.08 -27.97
N ARG A 227 -3.95 -3.20 -26.97
CA ARG A 227 -2.92 -2.15 -26.81
C ARG A 227 -1.54 -2.76 -26.62
N GLU A 228 -1.42 -3.80 -25.81
CA GLU A 228 -0.16 -4.50 -25.58
C GLU A 228 0.37 -5.13 -26.86
N ALA A 229 -0.49 -5.81 -27.63
CA ALA A 229 -0.11 -6.38 -28.91
C ALA A 229 0.34 -5.31 -29.92
N LEU A 230 -0.32 -4.14 -29.93
CA LEU A 230 0.04 -3.03 -30.80
C LEU A 230 1.35 -2.34 -30.37
N ALA A 231 1.63 -2.27 -29.05
CA ALA A 231 2.86 -1.66 -28.54
C ALA A 231 4.12 -2.35 -29.09
N GLY A 232 4.05 -3.68 -29.27
CA GLY A 232 5.14 -4.45 -29.88
C GLY A 232 5.28 -4.28 -31.40
N GLN A 233 4.35 -3.60 -32.07
CA GLN A 233 4.29 -3.43 -33.54
C GLN A 233 4.22 -1.96 -33.98
N GLN A 234 4.50 -1.02 -33.08
CA GLN A 234 4.31 0.40 -33.31
C GLN A 234 5.04 0.90 -34.58
N ASP A 235 6.30 0.51 -34.78
CA ASP A 235 7.09 0.88 -35.95
C ASP A 235 6.45 0.42 -37.27
N GLY A 236 5.84 -0.77 -37.26
CA GLY A 236 5.12 -1.29 -38.44
C GLY A 236 3.85 -0.52 -38.73
N LEU A 237 3.13 -0.15 -37.69
CA LEU A 237 1.88 0.59 -37.75
C LEU A 237 2.11 2.03 -38.20
N ASP A 238 3.16 2.69 -37.75
CA ASP A 238 3.52 4.03 -38.11
C ASP A 238 3.93 4.09 -39.62
N LYS A 239 4.69 3.12 -40.09
CA LYS A 239 5.00 2.97 -41.53
C LYS A 239 3.73 2.84 -42.39
N ILE A 240 2.77 2.01 -41.94
CA ILE A 240 1.49 1.89 -42.66
C ILE A 240 0.73 3.22 -42.63
N GLY A 241 0.67 3.88 -41.46
CA GLY A 241 0.06 5.19 -41.30
C GLY A 241 0.65 6.24 -42.25
N ASP A 242 1.98 6.29 -42.36
CA ASP A 242 2.69 7.23 -43.24
C ASP A 242 2.45 6.94 -44.71
N ILE A 243 2.41 5.65 -45.11
CA ILE A 243 2.08 5.28 -46.49
C ILE A 243 0.67 5.74 -46.88
N VAL A 244 -0.32 5.43 -46.04
CA VAL A 244 -1.72 5.82 -46.24
C VAL A 244 -1.86 7.34 -46.30
N LYS A 245 -1.24 8.03 -45.34
CA LYS A 245 -1.22 9.51 -45.30
C LYS A 245 -0.69 10.10 -46.58
N LYS A 246 0.47 9.62 -47.08
CA LYS A 246 1.11 10.10 -48.28
C LYS A 246 0.23 9.93 -49.52
N GLN A 247 -0.41 8.77 -49.68
CA GLN A 247 -1.32 8.50 -50.78
C GLN A 247 -2.56 9.41 -50.74
N VAL A 248 -3.15 9.61 -49.55
CA VAL A 248 -4.31 10.49 -49.39
C VAL A 248 -3.92 11.97 -49.63
N GLU A 249 -2.74 12.39 -49.16
CA GLU A 249 -2.22 13.73 -49.44
C GLU A 249 -2.06 14.00 -50.95
N GLU A 250 -1.53 13.04 -51.69
CA GLU A 250 -1.38 13.16 -53.15
C GLU A 250 -2.73 13.36 -53.86
N VAL A 251 -3.73 12.53 -53.52
CA VAL A 251 -5.09 12.63 -54.07
C VAL A 251 -5.75 13.94 -53.66
N THR A 252 -5.63 14.34 -52.40
CA THR A 252 -6.23 15.58 -51.89
C THR A 252 -5.61 16.81 -52.56
N ARG A 253 -4.28 16.81 -52.73
CA ARG A 253 -3.57 17.89 -53.41
C ARG A 253 -4.01 17.99 -54.88
N ALA A 254 -4.09 16.87 -55.62
CA ALA A 254 -4.60 16.83 -56.98
C ALA A 254 -6.05 17.34 -57.07
N THR A 255 -6.89 17.01 -56.06
CA THR A 255 -8.27 17.49 -56.01
C THR A 255 -8.32 19.01 -55.80
N ILE A 256 -7.51 19.56 -54.88
CA ILE A 256 -7.43 21.02 -54.64
C ILE A 256 -6.95 21.76 -55.90
N GLU A 257 -6.01 21.19 -56.66
CA GLU A 257 -5.61 21.78 -57.94
C GLU A 257 -6.76 21.82 -58.96
N LYS A 258 -7.59 20.78 -59.00
CA LYS A 258 -8.78 20.80 -59.86
C LYS A 258 -9.85 21.81 -59.42
N ILE A 259 -9.99 21.99 -58.09
CA ILE A 259 -10.86 23.05 -57.55
C ILE A 259 -10.30 24.43 -57.91
N ARG A 260 -8.98 24.61 -57.92
CA ARG A 260 -8.32 25.87 -58.29
C ARG A 260 -8.59 26.29 -59.76
N GLU A 261 -8.75 25.31 -60.66
CA GLU A 261 -9.15 25.55 -62.01
C GLU A 261 -10.58 26.12 -62.12
N MET A 262 -11.46 25.81 -61.17
CA MET A 262 -12.86 26.22 -61.15
C MET A 262 -13.13 27.42 -60.24
N ASP A 263 -12.53 27.44 -59.04
CA ASP A 263 -12.67 28.49 -58.01
C ASP A 263 -11.33 28.68 -57.26
N PRO A 264 -10.50 29.67 -57.68
CA PRO A 264 -9.22 29.94 -57.03
C PRO A 264 -9.35 30.39 -55.57
N ASN A 265 -10.45 31.08 -55.20
CA ASN A 265 -10.64 31.57 -53.84
C ASN A 265 -10.92 30.40 -52.90
N LEU A 266 -11.84 29.51 -53.24
CA LEU A 266 -12.15 28.31 -52.47
C LEU A 266 -10.92 27.41 -52.32
N ALA A 267 -10.14 27.21 -53.38
CA ALA A 267 -8.91 26.41 -53.32
C ALA A 267 -7.86 26.95 -52.35
N SER A 268 -7.80 28.29 -52.17
CA SER A 268 -6.86 28.93 -51.25
C SER A 268 -7.22 28.75 -49.76
N GLU A 269 -8.49 28.48 -49.44
CA GLU A 269 -8.99 28.27 -48.10
C GLU A 269 -8.88 26.81 -47.64
N LEU A 270 -8.69 25.86 -48.57
CA LEU A 270 -8.66 24.42 -48.27
C LEU A 270 -7.25 23.94 -47.94
N ASN A 271 -7.07 23.50 -46.68
CA ASN A 271 -5.84 22.86 -46.21
C ASN A 271 -6.14 21.47 -45.66
N PRO A 272 -5.50 20.39 -46.15
CA PRO A 272 -5.70 19.05 -45.61
C PRO A 272 -5.12 18.94 -44.18
N VAL A 273 -5.93 18.50 -43.24
CA VAL A 273 -5.52 18.24 -41.87
C VAL A 273 -5.66 16.75 -41.62
N PHE A 274 -4.56 16.11 -41.26
CA PHE A 274 -4.53 14.69 -40.91
C PHE A 274 -4.44 14.52 -39.39
N SER A 275 -5.39 13.79 -38.82
CA SER A 275 -5.34 13.38 -37.44
C SER A 275 -4.49 12.12 -37.30
N ALA A 276 -3.77 11.99 -36.19
CA ALA A 276 -3.05 10.75 -35.85
C ALA A 276 -4.00 9.55 -35.79
N VAL A 277 -3.59 8.42 -36.37
CA VAL A 277 -4.39 7.20 -36.34
C VAL A 277 -4.34 6.58 -34.97
N ASN A 278 -5.50 6.38 -34.35
CA ASN A 278 -5.60 5.62 -33.11
C ASN A 278 -5.84 4.14 -33.45
N TRP A 279 -4.76 3.38 -33.56
CA TRP A 279 -4.80 1.98 -33.93
C TRP A 279 -5.61 1.12 -32.97
N SER A 280 -5.65 1.45 -31.67
CA SER A 280 -6.43 0.68 -30.70
C SER A 280 -7.95 0.75 -30.92
N LYS A 281 -8.43 1.76 -31.66
CA LYS A 281 -9.85 1.88 -32.03
C LYS A 281 -10.22 1.13 -33.30
N VAL A 282 -9.22 0.72 -34.10
CA VAL A 282 -9.44 -0.04 -35.34
C VAL A 282 -9.79 -1.50 -35.03
N PHE A 283 -9.27 -2.02 -33.92
CA PHE A 283 -9.51 -3.39 -33.49
C PHE A 283 -10.60 -3.44 -32.44
N SER A 284 -11.57 -4.34 -32.61
CA SER A 284 -12.62 -4.61 -31.62
C SER A 284 -12.75 -6.12 -31.41
N VAL A 285 -12.81 -6.53 -30.16
CA VAL A 285 -13.05 -7.94 -29.77
C VAL A 285 -14.27 -7.96 -28.86
N SER A 286 -15.17 -8.89 -29.10
CA SER A 286 -16.31 -9.16 -28.22
C SER A 286 -16.40 -10.65 -27.92
N LEU A 287 -16.66 -10.99 -26.64
CA LEU A 287 -16.92 -12.35 -26.24
C LEU A 287 -18.44 -12.56 -26.13
N THR A 288 -18.96 -13.55 -26.84
CA THR A 288 -20.37 -13.93 -26.80
C THR A 288 -20.52 -15.39 -26.38
N GLY A 289 -21.51 -15.69 -25.57
CA GLY A 289 -21.86 -17.07 -25.21
C GLY A 289 -22.67 -17.79 -26.31
N VAL A 290 -23.03 -19.03 -26.04
CA VAL A 290 -23.87 -19.86 -26.92
C VAL A 290 -25.23 -19.19 -27.22
N ASP A 291 -25.74 -18.43 -26.26
CA ASP A 291 -26.96 -17.63 -26.34
C ASP A 291 -26.80 -16.27 -27.07
N LYS A 292 -25.59 -16.03 -27.63
CA LYS A 292 -25.21 -14.77 -28.32
C LYS A 292 -25.28 -13.51 -27.44
N VAL A 293 -25.45 -13.67 -26.12
CA VAL A 293 -25.39 -12.53 -25.19
C VAL A 293 -23.92 -12.14 -24.98
N PRO A 294 -23.52 -10.90 -25.32
CA PRO A 294 -22.17 -10.42 -25.09
C PRO A 294 -21.81 -10.41 -23.59
N LEU A 295 -20.53 -10.62 -23.26
CA LEU A 295 -20.03 -10.67 -21.89
C LEU A 295 -20.38 -9.39 -21.11
N ASN A 296 -20.33 -8.22 -21.74
CA ASN A 296 -20.68 -6.93 -21.14
C ASN A 296 -22.17 -6.80 -20.75
N LYS A 297 -23.07 -7.64 -21.30
CA LYS A 297 -24.50 -7.69 -20.95
C LYS A 297 -24.83 -8.80 -19.96
N ARG A 298 -23.84 -9.53 -19.45
CA ARG A 298 -24.01 -10.54 -18.41
C ARG A 298 -23.91 -9.93 -17.02
N GLY A 299 -24.38 -10.63 -16.01
CA GLY A 299 -24.33 -10.17 -14.61
C GLY A 299 -22.90 -9.87 -14.13
N SER A 300 -22.77 -8.98 -13.15
CA SER A 300 -21.48 -8.54 -12.60
C SER A 300 -20.57 -9.69 -12.16
N GLY A 301 -21.14 -10.75 -11.57
CA GLY A 301 -20.36 -11.93 -11.16
C GLY A 301 -19.65 -12.64 -12.31
N VAL A 302 -20.30 -12.78 -13.50
CA VAL A 302 -19.70 -13.42 -14.68
C VAL A 302 -18.59 -12.54 -15.26
N ARG A 303 -18.81 -11.23 -15.33
CA ARG A 303 -17.80 -10.27 -15.82
C ARG A 303 -16.54 -10.27 -14.96
N ARG A 304 -16.71 -10.33 -13.64
CA ARG A 304 -15.61 -10.35 -12.67
C ARG A 304 -14.87 -11.69 -12.66
N LEU A 305 -15.60 -12.82 -12.81
CA LEU A 305 -14.96 -14.11 -12.99
C LEU A 305 -14.08 -14.14 -14.25
N PHE A 306 -14.53 -13.50 -15.32
CA PHE A 306 -13.70 -13.31 -16.52
C PHE A 306 -12.45 -12.48 -16.23
N LEU A 307 -12.58 -11.36 -15.52
CA LEU A 307 -11.46 -10.49 -15.14
C LEU A 307 -10.41 -11.24 -14.30
N ILE A 308 -10.84 -12.03 -13.31
CA ILE A 308 -9.94 -12.85 -12.49
C ILE A 308 -9.15 -13.83 -13.37
N ASN A 309 -9.86 -14.56 -14.25
CA ASN A 309 -9.19 -15.53 -15.10
C ASN A 309 -8.31 -14.87 -16.17
N PHE A 310 -8.65 -13.68 -16.63
CA PHE A 310 -7.78 -12.87 -17.47
C PHE A 310 -6.46 -12.55 -16.78
N PHE A 311 -6.50 -12.08 -15.52
CA PHE A 311 -5.28 -11.80 -14.75
C PHE A 311 -4.45 -13.06 -14.51
N ARG A 312 -5.07 -14.20 -14.18
CA ARG A 312 -4.37 -15.48 -14.03
C ARG A 312 -3.68 -15.90 -15.32
N ALA A 313 -4.40 -15.90 -16.43
CA ALA A 313 -3.83 -16.22 -17.73
C ALA A 313 -2.69 -15.26 -18.13
N LYS A 314 -2.83 -13.98 -17.76
CA LYS A 314 -1.81 -12.96 -17.99
C LYS A 314 -0.56 -13.21 -17.15
N ALA A 315 -0.69 -13.60 -15.88
CA ALA A 315 0.43 -13.97 -15.03
C ALA A 315 1.21 -15.14 -15.61
N GLU A 316 0.53 -16.20 -16.05
CA GLU A 316 1.13 -17.35 -16.70
C GLU A 316 1.86 -16.98 -18.00
N GLN A 317 1.26 -16.09 -18.80
CA GLN A 317 1.88 -15.62 -20.05
C GLN A 317 3.17 -14.83 -19.79
N LEU A 318 3.14 -13.89 -18.82
CA LEU A 318 4.27 -13.02 -18.51
C LEU A 318 5.43 -13.77 -17.84
N SER A 319 5.14 -14.78 -17.04
CA SER A 319 6.18 -15.64 -16.45
C SER A 319 7.02 -16.37 -17.52
N ASN A 320 6.45 -16.61 -18.70
CA ASN A 320 7.06 -17.34 -19.80
C ASN A 320 7.63 -16.45 -20.93
N ALA A 321 7.34 -15.13 -20.91
CA ALA A 321 7.69 -14.23 -22.02
C ALA A 321 9.05 -13.53 -21.81
N ARG A 322 9.93 -13.63 -22.84
CA ARG A 322 11.12 -12.77 -22.94
C ARG A 322 10.80 -11.54 -23.79
N GLY A 323 11.01 -10.33 -23.23
CA GLY A 323 10.85 -9.07 -23.98
C GLY A 323 9.44 -8.48 -23.98
N ALA A 324 8.56 -8.85 -23.04
CA ALA A 324 7.27 -8.19 -22.84
C ALA A 324 7.47 -6.70 -22.41
N PRO A 325 6.57 -5.78 -22.82
CA PRO A 325 6.60 -4.41 -22.35
C PRO A 325 6.39 -4.33 -20.84
N ASP A 326 6.89 -3.26 -20.21
CA ASP A 326 6.62 -2.99 -18.81
C ASP A 326 5.15 -2.55 -18.66
N ILE A 327 4.47 -3.06 -17.64
CA ILE A 327 3.03 -2.88 -17.45
C ILE A 327 2.76 -2.46 -16.01
N ILE A 328 1.89 -1.45 -15.83
CA ILE A 328 1.31 -1.07 -14.56
C ILE A 328 -0.19 -1.36 -14.61
N LEU A 329 -0.62 -2.34 -13.82
CA LEU A 329 -2.03 -2.71 -13.68
C LEU A 329 -2.60 -2.02 -12.43
N ALA A 330 -3.54 -1.13 -12.62
CA ALA A 330 -4.26 -0.47 -11.54
C ALA A 330 -5.68 -1.02 -11.46
N ILE A 331 -6.10 -1.49 -10.28
CA ILE A 331 -7.38 -2.17 -10.09
C ILE A 331 -8.10 -1.54 -8.91
N GLU A 332 -9.27 -0.99 -9.18
CA GLU A 332 -10.10 -0.35 -8.17
C GLU A 332 -11.05 -1.38 -7.56
N GLU A 333 -10.97 -1.52 -6.23
CA GLU A 333 -11.85 -2.35 -5.39
C GLU A 333 -12.21 -3.71 -6.03
N PRO A 334 -11.20 -4.54 -6.36
CA PRO A 334 -11.41 -5.76 -7.14
C PRO A 334 -12.32 -6.77 -6.44
N GLU A 335 -12.45 -6.67 -5.13
CA GLU A 335 -13.27 -7.53 -4.28
C GLU A 335 -14.76 -7.21 -4.32
N THR A 336 -15.17 -6.03 -4.78
CA THR A 336 -16.56 -5.58 -4.72
C THR A 336 -17.50 -6.55 -5.46
N SER A 337 -18.60 -6.98 -4.81
CA SER A 337 -19.59 -7.95 -5.31
C SER A 337 -19.03 -9.34 -5.66
N GLN A 338 -17.88 -9.74 -5.09
CA GLN A 338 -17.29 -11.06 -5.25
C GLN A 338 -17.63 -11.97 -4.07
N HIS A 339 -17.77 -13.28 -4.36
CA HIS A 339 -17.80 -14.29 -3.31
C HIS A 339 -16.43 -14.35 -2.60
N PRO A 340 -16.35 -14.52 -1.28
CA PRO A 340 -15.06 -14.53 -0.53
C PRO A 340 -13.99 -15.45 -1.12
N ASN A 341 -14.34 -16.63 -1.59
CA ASN A 341 -13.38 -17.54 -2.23
C ASN A 341 -12.77 -16.96 -3.51
N ASN A 342 -13.54 -16.23 -4.31
CA ASN A 342 -13.05 -15.60 -5.53
C ASN A 342 -12.16 -14.39 -5.21
N GLN A 343 -12.40 -13.72 -4.09
CA GLN A 343 -11.54 -12.62 -3.62
C GLN A 343 -10.12 -13.12 -3.31
N LEU A 344 -9.98 -14.28 -2.68
CA LEU A 344 -8.67 -14.87 -2.40
C LEU A 344 -7.94 -15.28 -3.68
N LEU A 345 -8.62 -15.96 -4.60
CA LEU A 345 -8.05 -16.35 -5.90
C LEU A 345 -7.60 -15.14 -6.72
N LEU A 346 -8.36 -14.04 -6.66
CA LEU A 346 -7.98 -12.80 -7.31
C LEU A 346 -6.72 -12.21 -6.68
N LEU A 347 -6.64 -12.16 -5.36
CA LEU A 347 -5.48 -11.63 -4.67
C LEU A 347 -4.22 -12.44 -4.97
N GLU A 348 -4.30 -13.77 -4.96
CA GLU A 348 -3.20 -14.65 -5.34
C GLU A 348 -2.72 -14.36 -6.78
N ALA A 349 -3.65 -14.22 -7.72
CA ALA A 349 -3.31 -13.88 -9.11
C ALA A 349 -2.62 -12.50 -9.23
N LEU A 350 -3.02 -11.51 -8.42
CA LEU A 350 -2.40 -10.19 -8.41
C LEU A 350 -1.00 -10.20 -7.77
N GLN A 351 -0.80 -11.04 -6.75
CA GLN A 351 0.51 -11.26 -6.14
C GLN A 351 1.47 -11.94 -7.14
N GLU A 352 1.03 -13.03 -7.79
CA GLU A 352 1.80 -13.70 -8.84
C GLU A 352 2.19 -12.76 -9.98
N LEU A 353 1.25 -11.90 -10.43
CA LEU A 353 1.54 -10.87 -11.45
C LEU A 353 2.64 -9.90 -11.01
N SER A 354 2.63 -9.49 -9.74
CA SER A 354 3.60 -8.55 -9.19
C SER A 354 5.01 -9.13 -9.03
N GLU A 355 5.14 -10.46 -9.04
CA GLU A 355 6.45 -11.15 -9.02
C GLU A 355 7.17 -11.06 -10.37
N SER A 356 6.43 -10.77 -11.45
CA SER A 356 7.05 -10.54 -12.76
C SER A 356 7.85 -9.23 -12.77
N PRO A 357 9.13 -9.25 -13.18
CA PRO A 357 9.96 -8.03 -13.20
C PRO A 357 9.42 -6.90 -14.10
N SER A 358 8.52 -7.23 -15.03
CA SER A 358 7.92 -6.29 -15.97
C SER A 358 6.53 -5.81 -15.57
N THR A 359 6.04 -6.19 -14.40
CA THR A 359 4.68 -5.87 -14.00
C THR A 359 4.68 -5.19 -12.63
N GLN A 360 3.95 -4.08 -12.51
CA GLN A 360 3.57 -3.48 -11.25
C GLN A 360 2.06 -3.55 -11.07
N VAL A 361 1.62 -3.80 -9.87
CA VAL A 361 0.20 -3.94 -9.54
C VAL A 361 -0.18 -2.91 -8.47
N LEU A 362 -1.14 -2.06 -8.78
CA LEU A 362 -1.70 -1.07 -7.86
C LEU A 362 -3.15 -1.45 -7.57
N VAL A 363 -3.49 -1.59 -6.30
CA VAL A 363 -4.83 -2.00 -5.88
C VAL A 363 -5.38 -0.98 -4.90
N THR A 364 -6.65 -0.62 -5.03
CA THR A 364 -7.37 0.07 -3.96
C THR A 364 -8.34 -0.90 -3.30
N THR A 365 -8.45 -0.86 -2.00
CA THR A 365 -9.41 -1.67 -1.27
C THR A 365 -9.93 -0.96 -0.02
N HIS A 366 -11.14 -1.25 0.34
CA HIS A 366 -11.69 -0.99 1.67
C HIS A 366 -11.98 -2.32 2.41
N ASN A 367 -11.70 -3.46 1.76
CA ASN A 367 -11.97 -4.78 2.30
C ASN A 367 -10.85 -5.21 3.25
N PRO A 368 -11.19 -5.46 4.50
CA PRO A 368 -10.24 -5.88 5.51
C PRO A 368 -9.55 -7.21 5.21
N LEU A 369 -10.22 -8.16 4.54
CA LEU A 369 -9.62 -9.46 4.18
C LEU A 369 -8.48 -9.28 3.17
N PHE A 370 -8.65 -8.37 2.20
CA PHE A 370 -7.59 -8.02 1.27
C PHE A 370 -6.38 -7.41 1.98
N ALA A 371 -6.64 -6.39 2.83
CA ALA A 371 -5.60 -5.74 3.61
C ALA A 371 -4.80 -6.73 4.48
N ARG A 372 -5.48 -7.73 5.06
CA ARG A 372 -4.88 -8.74 5.93
C ARG A 372 -3.96 -9.72 5.21
N LYS A 373 -4.20 -9.98 3.92
CA LYS A 373 -3.45 -10.96 3.12
C LYS A 373 -2.26 -10.35 2.36
N ILE A 374 -2.19 -9.03 2.29
CA ILE A 374 -1.11 -8.29 1.64
C ILE A 374 -0.02 -8.00 2.68
N ASN A 375 1.24 -8.10 2.26
CA ASN A 375 2.37 -7.79 3.12
C ASN A 375 2.29 -6.33 3.58
N GLN A 376 2.56 -6.08 4.84
CA GLN A 376 2.51 -4.75 5.44
C GLN A 376 3.35 -3.71 4.68
N SER A 377 4.53 -4.09 4.18
CA SER A 377 5.39 -3.21 3.40
C SER A 377 4.73 -2.70 2.11
N GLN A 378 3.76 -3.44 1.57
CA GLN A 378 3.02 -3.13 0.34
C GLN A 378 1.74 -2.32 0.59
N LEU A 379 1.37 -2.10 1.85
CA LEU A 379 0.20 -1.31 2.22
C LEU A 379 0.53 0.19 2.28
N ARG A 380 -0.38 1.03 1.79
CA ARG A 380 -0.33 2.49 1.89
C ARG A 380 -1.66 2.97 2.45
N PHE A 381 -1.65 3.43 3.67
CA PHE A 381 -2.85 3.92 4.32
C PHE A 381 -3.01 5.42 4.09
N ILE A 382 -4.11 5.81 3.42
CA ILE A 382 -4.44 7.22 3.20
C ILE A 382 -5.28 7.72 4.37
N GLU A 383 -4.75 8.68 5.09
CA GLU A 383 -5.39 9.37 6.20
C GLU A 383 -5.98 10.70 5.76
N VAL A 384 -7.12 11.05 6.35
CA VAL A 384 -7.74 12.36 6.20
C VAL A 384 -7.66 13.05 7.55
N GLY A 385 -6.88 14.12 7.65
CA GLY A 385 -6.76 14.96 8.84
C GLY A 385 -7.99 15.86 9.07
N ASP A 386 -8.04 16.51 10.21
CA ASP A 386 -9.15 17.39 10.63
C ASP A 386 -9.40 18.55 9.66
N GLY A 387 -8.35 19.06 9.01
CA GLY A 387 -8.40 20.09 7.96
C GLY A 387 -8.72 19.56 6.56
N ARG A 388 -9.11 18.28 6.44
CA ARG A 388 -9.26 17.54 5.16
C ARG A 388 -7.97 17.38 4.37
N GLU A 389 -6.84 17.61 4.96
CA GLU A 389 -5.52 17.27 4.41
C GLU A 389 -5.38 15.75 4.32
N ARG A 390 -4.71 15.29 3.27
CA ARG A 390 -4.48 13.85 3.06
C ARG A 390 -3.00 13.55 3.14
N SER A 391 -2.68 12.49 3.86
CA SER A 391 -1.32 11.98 3.99
C SER A 391 -1.29 10.46 3.83
N VAL A 392 -0.13 9.94 3.45
CA VAL A 392 0.11 8.50 3.45
C VAL A 392 0.92 8.17 4.69
N SER A 393 0.37 7.31 5.53
CA SER A 393 1.14 6.79 6.67
C SER A 393 2.29 5.94 6.18
N ALA A 394 3.48 6.20 6.71
CA ALA A 394 4.61 5.30 6.57
C ALA A 394 4.29 3.94 7.24
N ASN A 395 4.96 2.87 6.79
CA ASN A 395 4.82 1.53 7.35
C ASN A 395 5.52 1.43 8.70
N ASP A 396 4.97 2.06 9.73
CA ASP A 396 5.43 1.97 11.10
C ASP A 396 4.39 1.25 11.98
N GLU A 397 4.78 0.84 13.17
CA GLU A 397 3.89 0.16 14.13
C GLU A 397 2.67 1.02 14.51
N ARG A 398 2.79 2.36 14.41
CA ARG A 398 1.69 3.29 14.68
C ARG A 398 0.65 3.29 13.59
N SER A 399 1.07 3.06 12.33
CA SER A 399 0.17 2.94 11.18
C SER A 399 -0.74 1.74 11.30
N ASN A 400 -0.27 0.63 11.89
CA ASN A 400 -1.07 -0.57 12.13
C ASN A 400 -2.27 -0.29 13.04
N GLY A 401 -2.07 0.44 14.13
CA GLY A 401 -3.16 0.87 15.01
C GLY A 401 -4.21 1.69 14.26
N ARG A 402 -3.78 2.62 13.43
CA ARG A 402 -4.68 3.49 12.65
C ARG A 402 -5.43 2.74 11.55
N ILE A 403 -4.79 1.77 10.89
CA ILE A 403 -5.44 0.89 9.92
C ILE A 403 -6.50 0.04 10.64
N CYS A 404 -6.19 -0.48 11.82
CA CYS A 404 -7.14 -1.22 12.65
C CYS A 404 -8.36 -0.38 13.04
N ASP A 405 -8.12 0.85 13.49
CA ASP A 405 -9.19 1.79 13.87
C ASP A 405 -10.06 2.18 12.67
N ALA A 406 -9.44 2.32 11.48
CA ALA A 406 -10.13 2.73 10.27
C ALA A 406 -10.94 1.61 9.62
N LEU A 407 -10.41 0.38 9.61
CA LEU A 407 -11.02 -0.78 8.93
C LEU A 407 -11.63 -1.79 9.90
N GLY A 408 -11.40 -1.64 11.20
CA GLY A 408 -11.85 -2.58 12.22
C GLY A 408 -11.10 -3.92 12.20
N ILE A 409 -9.91 -3.97 11.57
CA ILE A 409 -9.14 -5.22 11.40
C ILE A 409 -7.64 -4.91 11.40
N LEU A 410 -6.88 -5.81 12.01
CA LEU A 410 -5.42 -5.81 11.98
C LEU A 410 -4.92 -6.19 10.57
N PRO A 411 -3.96 -5.45 9.98
CA PRO A 411 -3.22 -5.87 8.79
C PRO A 411 -2.55 -7.23 9.01
N ASN A 412 -2.03 -7.81 7.95
CA ASN A 412 -1.26 -9.05 8.06
C ASN A 412 -0.07 -8.82 8.99
N HIS A 413 -0.17 -9.34 10.19
CA HIS A 413 0.82 -9.22 11.26
C HIS A 413 1.38 -10.60 11.54
N ASN A 414 2.57 -10.64 12.13
CA ASN A 414 3.19 -11.87 12.59
C ASN A 414 2.48 -12.49 13.81
N VAL A 415 1.28 -12.03 14.14
CA VAL A 415 0.53 -12.55 15.29
C VAL A 415 0.18 -14.00 15.05
N THR A 416 0.75 -14.84 15.87
CA THR A 416 0.54 -16.28 15.85
C THR A 416 -0.47 -16.73 16.88
N ILE A 417 -0.73 -15.88 17.90
CA ILE A 417 -1.64 -16.21 19.00
C ILE A 417 -2.28 -14.96 19.62
N PHE A 418 -3.55 -15.07 19.98
CA PHE A 418 -4.25 -14.16 20.87
C PHE A 418 -4.30 -14.73 22.29
N VAL A 419 -3.97 -13.90 23.28
CA VAL A 419 -4.08 -14.26 24.70
C VAL A 419 -5.14 -13.37 25.34
N GLY A 420 -6.31 -13.98 25.63
CA GLY A 420 -7.42 -13.32 26.31
C GLY A 420 -7.24 -13.36 27.82
N VAL A 421 -7.33 -12.23 28.48
CA VAL A 421 -7.24 -12.06 29.93
C VAL A 421 -8.30 -11.08 30.44
N GLU A 422 -8.56 -11.04 31.75
CA GLU A 422 -9.58 -10.11 32.26
C GLU A 422 -9.13 -8.66 32.22
N GLY A 423 -7.86 -8.38 32.50
CA GLY A 423 -7.42 -7.00 32.55
C GLY A 423 -5.90 -6.77 32.47
N PRO A 424 -5.48 -5.51 32.59
CA PRO A 424 -4.06 -5.14 32.48
C PRO A 424 -3.16 -5.75 33.58
N ASN A 425 -3.70 -6.07 34.76
CA ASN A 425 -2.91 -6.67 35.82
C ASN A 425 -2.51 -8.11 35.49
N ASP A 426 -3.38 -8.84 34.79
CA ASP A 426 -3.12 -10.23 34.40
C ASP A 426 -2.04 -10.27 33.31
N ILE A 427 -2.03 -9.30 32.42
CA ILE A 427 -0.96 -9.11 31.42
C ILE A 427 0.39 -8.92 32.15
N GLU A 428 0.42 -8.05 33.14
CA GLU A 428 1.64 -7.81 33.93
C GLU A 428 2.12 -9.06 34.67
N PHE A 429 1.20 -9.81 35.27
CA PHE A 429 1.52 -11.09 35.92
C PHE A 429 2.12 -12.09 34.94
N LEU A 430 1.42 -12.37 33.85
CA LEU A 430 1.86 -13.34 32.84
C LEU A 430 3.21 -12.95 32.21
N ASN A 431 3.41 -11.68 31.87
CA ASN A 431 4.64 -11.18 31.29
C ASN A 431 5.84 -11.38 32.23
N ARG A 432 5.69 -11.11 33.54
CA ARG A 432 6.79 -11.22 34.50
C ARG A 432 7.10 -12.66 34.86
N ILE A 433 6.06 -13.46 35.10
CA ILE A 433 6.23 -14.88 35.41
C ILE A 433 6.81 -15.62 34.20
N SER A 434 6.33 -15.36 32.98
CA SER A 434 6.89 -15.98 31.78
C SER A 434 8.36 -15.59 31.55
N LYS A 435 8.69 -14.32 31.75
CA LYS A 435 10.08 -13.82 31.63
C LYS A 435 10.99 -14.55 32.65
N MET A 436 10.56 -14.69 33.88
CA MET A 436 11.31 -15.38 34.93
C MET A 436 11.49 -16.86 34.59
N LEU A 437 10.43 -17.55 34.18
CA LEU A 437 10.47 -18.98 33.87
C LEU A 437 11.26 -19.27 32.60
N SER A 438 11.19 -18.44 31.56
CA SER A 438 11.92 -18.63 30.30
C SER A 438 13.44 -18.61 30.44
N LEU A 439 13.97 -18.10 31.56
CA LEU A 439 15.39 -18.14 31.87
C LEU A 439 15.88 -19.51 32.35
N VAL A 440 14.97 -20.36 32.85
CA VAL A 440 15.30 -21.66 33.47
C VAL A 440 14.58 -22.83 32.81
N GLU A 441 13.52 -22.60 32.07
CA GLU A 441 12.68 -23.60 31.40
C GLU A 441 12.57 -23.28 29.91
N ALA A 442 13.24 -24.05 29.04
CA ALA A 442 13.34 -23.79 27.60
C ALA A 442 12.04 -24.01 26.82
N ASP A 443 11.04 -24.64 27.42
CA ASP A 443 9.71 -24.90 26.85
C ASP A 443 8.69 -23.79 27.16
N ILE A 444 9.08 -22.80 27.95
CA ILE A 444 8.25 -21.64 28.29
C ILE A 444 8.69 -20.41 27.49
N PRO A 445 7.79 -19.78 26.71
CA PRO A 445 8.10 -18.59 25.93
C PRO A 445 8.28 -17.36 26.85
N ASN A 446 9.11 -16.42 26.43
CA ASN A 446 9.15 -15.09 27.03
C ASN A 446 8.06 -14.22 26.39
N LEU A 447 6.91 -14.12 27.03
CA LEU A 447 5.74 -13.42 26.47
C LEU A 447 6.02 -11.93 26.20
N VAL A 448 6.91 -11.28 26.96
CA VAL A 448 7.32 -9.89 26.70
C VAL A 448 8.01 -9.78 25.35
N ALA A 449 8.93 -10.70 25.04
CA ALA A 449 9.63 -10.71 23.76
C ALA A 449 8.68 -11.05 22.60
N GLU A 450 7.72 -11.95 22.83
CA GLU A 450 6.72 -12.32 21.83
C GLU A 450 5.74 -11.18 21.52
N GLU A 451 5.31 -10.44 22.53
CA GLU A 451 4.50 -9.23 22.38
C GLU A 451 5.26 -8.13 21.63
N GLN A 452 6.52 -7.86 22.01
CA GLN A 452 7.36 -6.86 21.33
C GLN A 452 7.66 -7.21 19.87
N SER A 453 7.76 -8.50 19.55
CA SER A 453 7.94 -8.97 18.16
C SER A 453 6.65 -8.98 17.34
N GLY A 454 5.52 -8.63 17.94
CA GLY A 454 4.20 -8.66 17.31
C GLY A 454 3.65 -10.06 17.04
N ARG A 455 4.25 -11.13 17.60
CA ARG A 455 3.75 -12.51 17.46
C ARG A 455 2.62 -12.84 18.43
N LEU A 456 2.55 -12.15 19.54
CA LEU A 456 1.51 -12.30 20.55
C LEU A 456 0.76 -11.00 20.75
N VAL A 457 -0.56 -11.07 20.86
CA VAL A 457 -1.41 -9.93 21.22
C VAL A 457 -2.29 -10.30 22.41
N TYR A 458 -2.21 -9.47 23.46
CA TYR A 458 -3.13 -9.57 24.59
C TYR A 458 -4.46 -8.89 24.29
N ILE A 459 -5.54 -9.54 24.70
CA ILE A 459 -6.89 -8.99 24.58
C ILE A 459 -7.52 -8.93 25.97
N PRO A 460 -7.57 -7.75 26.60
CA PRO A 460 -8.26 -7.57 27.87
C PRO A 460 -9.77 -7.65 27.65
N MET A 461 -10.39 -8.71 28.21
CA MET A 461 -11.80 -9.06 27.99
C MET A 461 -12.68 -8.81 29.22
N GLY A 462 -12.26 -7.96 30.14
CA GLY A 462 -12.91 -7.80 31.45
C GLY A 462 -14.39 -7.49 31.40
N GLY A 463 -15.13 -8.09 32.32
CA GLY A 463 -16.55 -7.83 32.57
C GLY A 463 -17.48 -8.30 31.44
N SER A 464 -18.46 -7.47 31.09
CA SER A 464 -19.53 -7.79 30.11
C SER A 464 -19.06 -7.95 28.66
N THR A 465 -17.78 -7.68 28.36
CA THR A 465 -17.27 -7.70 26.98
C THR A 465 -16.70 -9.05 26.54
N LEU A 466 -16.48 -9.98 27.47
CA LEU A 466 -15.92 -11.31 27.19
C LEU A 466 -16.69 -12.08 26.11
N GLU A 467 -18.00 -12.13 26.24
CA GLU A 467 -18.87 -12.82 25.29
C GLU A 467 -18.82 -12.20 23.88
N LEU A 468 -18.73 -10.88 23.83
CA LEU A 468 -18.62 -10.13 22.59
C LEU A 468 -17.30 -10.43 21.85
N TRP A 469 -16.18 -10.41 22.57
CA TRP A 469 -14.87 -10.65 21.99
C TRP A 469 -14.65 -12.11 21.59
N SER A 470 -15.07 -13.06 22.42
CA SER A 470 -14.95 -14.47 22.08
C SER A 470 -15.62 -14.79 20.74
N ASN A 471 -16.80 -14.23 20.45
CA ASN A 471 -17.50 -14.43 19.17
C ASN A 471 -16.83 -13.72 17.97
N ARG A 472 -16.18 -12.58 18.20
CA ARG A 472 -15.52 -11.80 17.14
C ARG A 472 -14.16 -12.37 16.74
N LEU A 473 -13.42 -12.96 17.67
CA LEU A 473 -12.11 -13.54 17.40
C LEU A 473 -12.18 -14.82 16.57
N GLU A 474 -13.28 -15.59 16.69
CA GLU A 474 -13.49 -16.82 15.92
C GLU A 474 -13.27 -16.65 14.41
N GLY A 475 -13.72 -15.52 13.85
CA GLY A 475 -13.57 -15.21 12.42
C GLY A 475 -12.14 -14.93 11.99
N LEU A 476 -11.20 -14.73 12.91
CA LEU A 476 -9.81 -14.39 12.58
C LEU A 476 -8.94 -15.62 12.30
N ALA A 477 -9.40 -16.84 12.63
CA ALA A 477 -8.67 -18.09 12.44
C ALA A 477 -7.24 -18.11 13.04
N ILE A 478 -6.97 -17.24 14.03
CA ILE A 478 -5.73 -17.22 14.80
C ILE A 478 -6.00 -18.03 16.08
N PRO A 479 -5.06 -18.89 16.54
CA PRO A 479 -5.17 -19.58 17.81
C PRO A 479 -5.44 -18.63 18.97
N GLU A 480 -6.32 -19.03 19.88
CA GLU A 480 -6.70 -18.24 21.05
C GLU A 480 -6.45 -19.04 22.33
N VAL A 481 -5.82 -18.42 23.31
CA VAL A 481 -5.72 -18.95 24.67
C VAL A 481 -6.31 -17.93 25.63
N HIS A 482 -7.37 -18.31 26.33
CA HIS A 482 -8.04 -17.44 27.28
C HIS A 482 -7.75 -17.93 28.71
N ILE A 483 -7.44 -17.00 29.61
CA ILE A 483 -7.22 -17.27 31.03
C ILE A 483 -8.16 -16.37 31.81
N MET A 484 -9.06 -17.00 32.57
CA MET A 484 -10.16 -16.33 33.26
C MET A 484 -10.09 -16.66 34.76
N ASP A 485 -10.32 -15.65 35.59
CA ASP A 485 -10.38 -15.84 37.05
C ASP A 485 -11.63 -16.65 37.44
N ARG A 486 -11.51 -17.45 38.45
CA ARG A 486 -12.62 -18.27 38.94
C ARG A 486 -13.57 -17.49 39.84
N ASP A 487 -13.06 -16.56 40.62
CA ASP A 487 -13.78 -15.70 41.57
C ASP A 487 -14.53 -16.44 42.71
N VAL A 488 -15.16 -17.56 42.40
CA VAL A 488 -16.06 -18.28 43.29
C VAL A 488 -15.52 -19.68 43.62
N PRO A 489 -15.43 -20.07 44.90
CA PRO A 489 -14.96 -21.39 45.28
C PRO A 489 -15.92 -22.52 44.88
N PRO A 490 -15.41 -23.73 44.56
CA PRO A 490 -16.25 -24.91 44.38
C PRO A 490 -17.16 -25.19 45.59
N PRO A 491 -18.41 -25.67 45.38
CA PRO A 491 -19.02 -26.11 44.13
C PRO A 491 -19.66 -24.99 43.29
N GLY A 492 -19.43 -23.73 43.66
CA GLY A 492 -19.90 -22.58 42.89
C GLY A 492 -19.38 -22.61 41.45
N ARG A 493 -20.22 -22.21 40.50
CA ARG A 493 -19.85 -22.10 39.07
C ARG A 493 -19.06 -20.81 38.86
N ALA A 494 -17.95 -20.89 38.15
CA ALA A 494 -17.16 -19.71 37.80
C ALA A 494 -17.99 -18.71 36.98
N ALA A 495 -17.72 -17.42 37.15
CA ALA A 495 -18.49 -16.33 36.51
C ALA A 495 -18.53 -16.45 34.97
N TYR A 496 -17.43 -16.91 34.36
CA TYR A 496 -17.28 -16.99 32.91
C TYR A 496 -17.28 -18.43 32.35
N GLN A 497 -17.78 -19.43 33.11
CA GLN A 497 -17.76 -20.83 32.71
C GLN A 497 -18.45 -21.09 31.38
N ASP A 498 -19.60 -20.44 31.12
CA ASP A 498 -20.34 -20.63 29.87
C ASP A 498 -19.56 -20.10 28.65
N ALA A 499 -18.77 -19.04 28.82
CA ALA A 499 -17.90 -18.51 27.77
C ALA A 499 -16.69 -19.44 27.54
N ALA A 500 -16.09 -19.94 28.59
CA ALA A 500 -15.00 -20.92 28.53
C ALA A 500 -15.44 -22.21 27.82
N ASP A 501 -16.60 -22.74 28.19
CA ASP A 501 -17.17 -23.95 27.58
C ASP A 501 -17.44 -23.77 26.08
N ARG A 502 -17.93 -22.59 25.66
CA ARG A 502 -18.12 -22.25 24.23
C ARG A 502 -16.81 -22.18 23.46
N VAL A 503 -15.78 -21.54 24.04
CA VAL A 503 -14.44 -21.46 23.41
C VAL A 503 -13.86 -22.87 23.27
N ASN A 504 -13.93 -23.68 24.33
CA ASN A 504 -13.39 -25.04 24.32
C ASN A 504 -14.15 -26.00 23.39
N ALA A 505 -15.40 -25.68 23.05
CA ALA A 505 -16.19 -26.46 22.09
C ALA A 505 -15.82 -26.19 20.62
N ARG A 506 -14.97 -25.21 20.33
CA ARG A 506 -14.56 -24.86 18.97
C ARG A 506 -13.52 -25.84 18.43
N ALA A 507 -13.67 -26.20 17.17
CA ALA A 507 -12.74 -27.10 16.48
C ALA A 507 -11.45 -26.40 15.95
N ASN A 508 -11.25 -25.11 16.26
CA ASN A 508 -10.18 -24.27 15.71
C ASN A 508 -8.90 -24.21 16.58
N GLY A 509 -8.81 -25.00 17.65
CA GLY A 509 -7.66 -25.03 18.54
C GLY A 509 -7.66 -23.95 19.64
N ALA A 510 -8.70 -23.10 19.72
CA ALA A 510 -8.91 -22.18 20.83
C ALA A 510 -9.10 -22.94 22.15
N VAL A 511 -8.53 -22.41 23.23
CA VAL A 511 -8.63 -23.00 24.57
C VAL A 511 -8.89 -21.91 25.60
N ALA A 512 -9.79 -22.19 26.53
CA ALA A 512 -10.06 -21.33 27.68
C ALA A 512 -9.79 -22.10 28.99
N PHE A 513 -8.99 -21.48 29.84
CA PHE A 513 -8.68 -21.93 31.17
C PHE A 513 -9.45 -21.08 32.20
N THR A 514 -9.94 -21.74 33.25
CA THR A 514 -10.42 -21.06 34.46
C THR A 514 -9.41 -21.36 35.55
N THR A 515 -8.95 -20.35 36.28
CA THR A 515 -7.97 -20.53 37.35
C THR A 515 -8.50 -21.50 38.45
N GLY A 516 -7.63 -22.34 38.98
CA GLY A 516 -7.95 -23.21 40.11
C GLY A 516 -8.11 -22.46 41.44
N CYS A 517 -7.56 -21.24 41.49
CA CYS A 517 -7.65 -20.28 42.58
C CYS A 517 -8.66 -19.16 42.25
N ARG A 518 -8.86 -18.22 43.20
CA ARG A 518 -9.74 -17.07 43.00
C ARG A 518 -9.30 -16.22 41.83
N GLU A 519 -8.04 -15.78 41.82
CA GLU A 519 -7.44 -14.89 40.83
C GLU A 519 -5.92 -15.13 40.72
N MET A 520 -5.24 -14.52 39.77
CA MET A 520 -3.82 -14.75 39.49
C MET A 520 -2.91 -14.41 40.69
N GLU A 521 -3.28 -13.46 41.53
CA GLU A 521 -2.53 -13.04 42.69
C GLU A 521 -2.39 -14.15 43.75
N ASN A 522 -3.25 -15.18 43.71
CA ASN A 522 -3.14 -16.34 44.63
C ASN A 522 -1.93 -17.24 44.35
N PHE A 523 -1.30 -17.11 43.17
CA PHE A 523 -0.07 -17.82 42.81
C PHE A 523 1.20 -17.11 43.29
N LEU A 524 1.08 -15.91 43.94
CA LEU A 524 2.23 -15.17 44.43
C LEU A 524 2.68 -15.68 45.81
N HIS A 525 3.98 -15.87 45.96
CA HIS A 525 4.57 -16.40 47.18
C HIS A 525 4.63 -15.35 48.29
N ILE A 526 4.38 -15.81 49.53
CA ILE A 526 4.35 -14.98 50.75
C ILE A 526 5.66 -14.20 50.95
N ASP A 527 6.81 -14.82 50.68
CA ASP A 527 8.10 -14.15 50.85
C ASP A 527 8.33 -13.06 49.80
N ALA A 528 7.86 -13.24 48.57
CA ALA A 528 7.89 -12.19 47.54
C ALA A 528 6.98 -11.01 47.93
N ILE A 529 5.79 -11.27 48.46
CA ILE A 529 4.89 -10.24 48.98
C ILE A 529 5.58 -9.49 50.13
N ARG A 530 6.20 -10.22 51.07
CA ARG A 530 6.90 -9.61 52.21
C ARG A 530 8.09 -8.74 51.77
N ALA A 531 8.82 -9.17 50.78
CA ALA A 531 9.94 -8.39 50.22
C ALA A 531 9.53 -7.02 49.69
N VAL A 532 8.35 -6.91 49.09
CA VAL A 532 7.87 -5.66 48.46
C VAL A 532 7.08 -4.78 49.43
N PHE A 533 6.23 -5.38 50.25
CA PHE A 533 5.34 -4.63 51.11
C PHE A 533 5.84 -4.48 52.57
N GLY A 534 6.87 -5.24 52.95
CA GLY A 534 7.32 -5.35 54.34
C GLY A 534 6.45 -6.25 55.24
N TYR A 535 5.26 -6.56 54.77
CA TYR A 535 4.24 -7.36 55.45
C TYR A 535 3.63 -8.37 54.48
N ALA A 536 3.26 -9.54 54.96
CA ALA A 536 2.56 -10.55 54.17
C ALA A 536 1.58 -11.33 55.05
N PRO A 537 0.52 -11.95 54.50
CA PRO A 537 -0.32 -12.89 55.20
C PRO A 537 0.51 -14.05 55.72
N ALA A 538 0.08 -14.69 56.82
CA ALA A 538 0.75 -15.88 57.33
C ALA A 538 0.57 -17.10 56.40
N VAL A 539 -0.60 -17.21 55.79
CA VAL A 539 -0.97 -18.24 54.80
C VAL A 539 -1.86 -17.58 53.75
N ILE A 540 -1.78 -18.03 52.51
CA ILE A 540 -2.70 -17.71 51.45
C ILE A 540 -3.42 -18.99 51.06
N VAL A 541 -4.75 -18.99 51.13
CA VAL A 541 -5.57 -20.11 50.65
C VAL A 541 -6.12 -19.80 49.23
N PRO A 542 -6.52 -20.83 48.46
CA PRO A 542 -6.84 -20.65 47.03
C PRO A 542 -7.93 -19.63 46.70
N PHE A 543 -8.82 -19.28 47.62
CA PHE A 543 -9.91 -18.34 47.38
C PHE A 543 -9.86 -17.09 48.27
N ASP A 544 -8.71 -16.78 48.81
CA ASP A 544 -8.47 -15.48 49.46
C ASP A 544 -8.48 -14.34 48.46
N ASP A 545 -9.01 -13.19 48.88
CA ASP A 545 -8.84 -11.91 48.15
C ASP A 545 -7.47 -11.34 48.55
N VAL A 546 -6.43 -11.79 47.84
CA VAL A 546 -5.03 -11.46 48.18
C VAL A 546 -4.77 -9.96 48.11
N PRO A 547 -5.24 -9.19 47.09
CA PRO A 547 -5.10 -7.75 47.08
C PRO A 547 -5.69 -7.05 48.28
N LYS A 548 -6.87 -7.50 48.73
CA LYS A 548 -7.54 -6.94 49.91
C LYS A 548 -6.77 -7.30 51.19
N LEU A 549 -6.36 -8.54 51.36
CA LEU A 549 -5.57 -8.98 52.54
C LEU A 549 -4.27 -8.18 52.68
N VAL A 550 -3.54 -8.01 51.58
CA VAL A 550 -2.29 -7.24 51.60
C VAL A 550 -2.56 -5.74 51.85
N ALA A 551 -3.59 -5.16 51.21
CA ALA A 551 -3.96 -3.77 51.44
C ALA A 551 -4.34 -3.48 52.89
N GLU A 552 -5.07 -4.40 53.51
CA GLU A 552 -5.48 -4.32 54.92
C GLU A 552 -4.28 -4.42 55.87
N LEU A 553 -3.41 -5.41 55.66
CA LEU A 553 -2.19 -5.59 56.46
C LEU A 553 -1.28 -4.36 56.40
N VAL A 554 -0.99 -3.88 55.21
CA VAL A 554 -0.15 -2.69 55.01
C VAL A 554 -0.78 -1.44 55.61
N HIS A 555 -2.09 -1.32 55.50
CA HIS A 555 -2.81 -0.20 56.09
C HIS A 555 -2.74 -0.21 57.63
N ASN A 556 -3.07 -1.35 58.22
CA ASN A 556 -3.08 -1.50 59.69
C ASN A 556 -1.69 -1.36 60.31
N ALA A 557 -0.63 -1.68 59.56
CA ALA A 557 0.75 -1.48 60.00
C ALA A 557 1.22 -0.01 59.93
N GLY A 558 0.70 0.78 59.01
CA GLY A 558 1.16 2.15 58.75
C GLY A 558 0.17 3.25 59.14
N SER A 559 -1.03 2.93 59.63
CA SER A 559 -2.08 3.92 59.93
C SER A 559 -2.67 3.73 61.32
N PRO A 560 -2.89 4.84 62.06
CA PRO A 560 -3.57 4.78 63.36
C PRO A 560 -5.07 4.46 63.23
N ASN A 561 -5.67 4.66 62.04
CA ASN A 561 -7.09 4.39 61.83
C ASN A 561 -7.30 2.94 61.37
N PRO A 562 -8.13 2.17 62.06
CA PRO A 562 -8.42 0.78 61.65
C PRO A 562 -9.00 0.66 60.25
N TRP A 563 -8.67 -0.40 59.52
CA TRP A 563 -9.18 -0.68 58.18
C TRP A 563 -10.72 -0.64 58.09
N ALA A 564 -11.41 -1.11 59.12
CA ALA A 564 -12.87 -1.12 59.16
C ALA A 564 -13.53 0.27 59.18
N LEU A 565 -12.77 1.29 59.58
CA LEU A 565 -13.28 2.66 59.71
C LEU A 565 -12.94 3.53 58.49
N ILE A 566 -12.26 2.98 57.49
CA ILE A 566 -11.96 3.73 56.25
C ILE A 566 -13.17 3.70 55.32
N ASP A 567 -13.40 4.83 54.68
CA ASP A 567 -14.38 4.99 53.61
C ASP A 567 -14.18 3.94 52.50
N ASP A 568 -15.29 3.44 51.95
CA ASP A 568 -15.29 2.38 50.92
C ASP A 568 -14.54 2.76 49.65
N GLU A 569 -14.59 4.02 49.25
CA GLU A 569 -13.87 4.50 48.08
C GLU A 569 -12.35 4.48 48.28
N LYS A 570 -11.91 4.87 49.49
CA LYS A 570 -10.49 4.77 49.86
C LYS A 570 -10.04 3.33 49.99
N ARG A 571 -10.91 2.43 50.50
CA ARG A 571 -10.65 0.98 50.57
C ARG A 571 -10.42 0.41 49.16
N LYS A 572 -11.35 0.66 48.23
CA LYS A 572 -11.24 0.23 46.83
C LYS A 572 -9.94 0.74 46.19
N LYS A 573 -9.58 2.02 46.39
CA LYS A 573 -8.35 2.59 45.89
C LYS A 573 -7.09 1.90 46.41
N LYS A 574 -7.05 1.56 47.72
CA LYS A 574 -5.93 0.83 48.33
C LYS A 574 -5.82 -0.60 47.80
N ILE A 575 -6.94 -1.30 47.64
CA ILE A 575 -7.00 -2.65 47.07
C ILE A 575 -6.49 -2.61 45.62
N SER A 576 -6.95 -1.67 44.81
CA SER A 576 -6.49 -1.51 43.40
C SER A 576 -4.98 -1.20 43.33
N GLN A 577 -4.45 -0.38 44.26
CA GLN A 577 -3.02 -0.11 44.33
C GLN A 577 -2.22 -1.36 44.74
N ALA A 578 -2.74 -2.15 45.69
CA ALA A 578 -2.13 -3.40 46.10
C ALA A 578 -2.13 -4.41 44.95
N LYS A 579 -3.27 -4.58 44.24
CA LYS A 579 -3.39 -5.48 43.09
C LYS A 579 -2.34 -5.12 42.01
N ARG A 580 -2.20 -3.84 41.69
CA ARG A 580 -1.20 -3.39 40.71
C ARG A 580 0.25 -3.69 41.14
N ARG A 581 0.59 -3.49 42.42
CA ARG A 581 1.93 -3.75 42.91
C ARG A 581 2.22 -5.25 43.03
N LEU A 582 1.21 -6.07 43.37
CA LEU A 582 1.30 -7.51 43.38
C LEU A 582 1.70 -8.06 42.01
N ASN A 583 1.00 -7.64 40.95
CA ASN A 583 1.25 -8.15 39.62
C ASN A 583 2.50 -7.53 38.93
N ARG A 584 3.07 -6.47 39.49
CA ARG A 584 4.30 -5.84 38.99
C ARG A 584 5.51 -6.16 39.89
N GLU A 585 5.55 -5.52 41.05
CA GLU A 585 6.72 -5.54 41.90
C GLU A 585 6.92 -6.92 42.58
N VAL A 586 5.83 -7.55 43.05
CA VAL A 586 5.93 -8.88 43.69
C VAL A 586 6.18 -9.96 42.63
N ALA A 587 5.54 -9.90 41.48
CA ALA A 587 5.78 -10.86 40.42
C ALA A 587 7.25 -10.82 39.91
N ASP A 588 7.91 -9.65 39.92
CA ASP A 588 9.35 -9.53 39.63
C ASP A 588 10.25 -10.19 40.72
N CYS A 589 9.76 -10.32 41.97
CA CYS A 589 10.49 -10.94 43.05
C CYS A 589 10.25 -12.47 43.13
N MET A 590 9.44 -13.03 42.24
CA MET A 590 9.15 -14.46 42.20
C MET A 590 10.33 -15.27 41.65
N SER A 591 10.48 -16.51 42.12
CA SER A 591 11.36 -17.52 41.54
C SER A 591 10.57 -18.75 41.11
N ALA A 592 11.16 -19.59 40.25
CA ALA A 592 10.52 -20.84 39.80
C ALA A 592 10.14 -21.75 40.99
N ALA A 593 10.98 -21.82 42.01
CA ALA A 593 10.71 -22.60 43.24
C ALA A 593 9.54 -22.00 44.04
N MET A 594 9.44 -20.67 44.14
CA MET A 594 8.33 -20.00 44.80
C MET A 594 7.01 -20.26 44.08
N LEU A 595 7.01 -20.19 42.75
CA LEU A 595 5.83 -20.51 41.95
C LEU A 595 5.41 -21.97 42.15
N THR A 596 6.34 -22.93 42.10
CA THR A 596 6.02 -24.34 42.33
C THR A 596 5.39 -24.60 43.73
N ALA A 597 5.80 -23.84 44.74
CA ALA A 597 5.21 -23.95 46.08
C ALA A 597 3.76 -23.45 46.15
N MET A 598 3.42 -22.43 45.34
CA MET A 598 2.08 -21.81 45.29
C MET A 598 1.15 -22.43 44.24
N ASP A 599 1.72 -23.11 43.25
CA ASP A 599 1.02 -23.74 42.11
C ASP A 599 1.34 -25.25 42.03
N PRO A 600 0.84 -26.05 42.96
CA PRO A 600 1.10 -27.51 42.99
C PRO A 600 0.46 -28.26 41.81
N ALA A 601 -0.51 -27.66 41.13
CA ALA A 601 -1.17 -28.22 39.95
C ALA A 601 -0.46 -27.86 38.63
N ASP A 602 0.61 -27.05 38.68
CA ASP A 602 1.38 -26.59 37.53
C ASP A 602 0.52 -25.84 36.46
N GLU A 603 -0.50 -25.14 36.94
CA GLU A 603 -1.48 -24.45 36.06
C GLU A 603 -0.83 -23.31 35.26
N VAL A 604 -0.07 -22.44 35.92
CA VAL A 604 0.55 -21.28 35.29
C VAL A 604 1.53 -21.71 34.21
N ARG A 605 2.35 -22.73 34.48
CA ARG A 605 3.24 -23.31 33.47
C ARG A 605 2.45 -23.98 32.35
N GLY A 606 1.34 -24.62 32.65
CA GLY A 606 0.43 -25.21 31.68
C GLY A 606 -0.11 -24.17 30.68
N TRP A 607 -0.53 -23.00 31.18
CA TRP A 607 -0.99 -21.90 30.33
C TRP A 607 0.14 -21.39 29.44
N LEU A 608 1.32 -21.14 29.99
CA LEU A 608 2.46 -20.61 29.25
C LEU A 608 2.96 -21.60 28.19
N ARG A 609 3.01 -22.91 28.49
CA ARG A 609 3.32 -23.95 27.50
C ARG A 609 2.28 -24.02 26.40
N ARG A 610 1.00 -23.89 26.73
CA ARG A 610 -0.07 -23.88 25.75
C ARG A 610 0.05 -22.68 24.79
N ILE A 611 0.37 -21.50 25.31
CA ILE A 611 0.67 -20.31 24.50
C ILE A 611 1.89 -20.59 23.61
N GLY A 612 2.96 -21.15 24.18
CA GLY A 612 4.20 -21.46 23.44
C GLY A 612 4.05 -22.46 22.30
N GLN A 613 3.03 -23.34 22.33
CA GLN A 613 2.76 -24.28 21.24
C GLN A 613 2.36 -23.60 19.93
N HIS A 614 1.86 -22.38 19.98
CA HIS A 614 1.42 -21.60 18.84
C HIS A 614 2.45 -20.56 18.38
N ILE A 615 3.57 -20.46 19.08
CA ILE A 615 4.67 -19.56 18.74
C ILE A 615 5.75 -20.35 18.01
N PRO A 616 6.09 -20.05 16.76
CA PRO A 616 7.16 -20.74 16.03
C PRO A 616 8.48 -20.63 16.79
N LYS A 617 9.16 -21.77 17.02
CA LYS A 617 10.55 -21.76 17.53
C LYS A 617 11.44 -21.21 16.42
N LEU A 618 12.17 -20.16 16.73
CA LEU A 618 13.16 -19.55 15.83
C LEU A 618 14.35 -20.48 15.58
#